data_2edf52d748276057eba65b2c5a0a8371
#
_entry.id   2edf52d748276057eba65b2c5a0a8371
#
_cell.length_a   1.000
_cell.length_b   1.000
_cell.length_c   1.000
_cell.angle_alpha   90.00
_cell.angle_beta   90.00
_cell.angle_gamma   90.00
#
_symmetry.space_group_name_H-M   'P 1'
#
loop_
_entity.id
_entity.type
_entity.pdbx_description
1 polymer ?
#
loop_
_entity_poly.entity_id
_entity_poly.type
_entity_poly.pdbx_seq_one_letter_code
_entity_poly.pdbx_strand_id
1 'polypeptide(L)'
;MRFPSFSIYPIFYLLLLTIISPVLAFNDDSRDDTRSAISNTLCENNQVLNDTPTLKSSCQGDIVYLQNHNAILVKNDKAISHFPVLDFKMSRNGKVYYRTRNGPFLSDESGKLNSLGGAVIIYLVPANGDVVYLNDQGIVFKNGEPLNQNQGKVIFQIREESTTGLRFFIVPNLAITRNGQAIYINDMGLLYVDQIPMSSHTAKVLEFKVDSQATVFYLDDLGRLFKNRIKMLRKPVKVKAFKLNVRNQVAYLTDGASRNLYFEDQNLSAGSHRVLDFSFTGTGEVIYKDDIGRLWKMG
;
A
#
# COMPACT_ATOMS: atom_id res chain seq x y z
N MET A 1 6.57 -4.57 -42.06
CA MET A 1 6.31 -5.79 -41.26
C MET A 1 5.38 -5.41 -40.13
N ARG A 2 4.14 -5.92 -40.14
CA ARG A 2 3.16 -5.68 -39.08
C ARG A 2 3.27 -6.82 -38.06
N PHE A 3 3.58 -6.50 -36.81
CA PHE A 3 3.50 -7.45 -35.71
C PHE A 3 2.04 -7.62 -35.27
N PRO A 4 1.55 -8.85 -35.02
CA PRO A 4 0.19 -9.04 -34.53
C PRO A 4 0.10 -8.62 -33.06
N SER A 5 -0.91 -7.84 -32.74
CA SER A 5 -1.30 -7.49 -31.37
C SER A 5 -1.86 -8.73 -30.67
N PHE A 6 -1.08 -9.34 -29.78
CA PHE A 6 -1.58 -10.38 -28.90
C PHE A 6 -2.40 -9.74 -27.77
N SER A 7 -3.68 -10.00 -27.76
CA SER A 7 -4.56 -9.67 -26.64
C SER A 7 -4.30 -10.65 -25.48
N ILE A 8 -3.67 -10.16 -24.42
CA ILE A 8 -3.27 -10.94 -23.23
C ILE A 8 -4.45 -11.12 -22.23
N TYR A 9 -5.63 -10.60 -22.56
CA TYR A 9 -6.75 -10.49 -21.63
C TYR A 9 -7.43 -11.78 -21.11
N PRO A 10 -7.48 -12.91 -21.80
CA PRO A 10 -8.20 -14.07 -21.25
C PRO A 10 -7.41 -14.90 -20.23
N ILE A 11 -6.07 -14.79 -20.18
CA ILE A 11 -5.25 -15.66 -19.32
C ILE A 11 -5.19 -15.14 -17.86
N PHE A 12 -5.29 -13.84 -17.65
CA PHE A 12 -5.24 -13.23 -16.31
C PHE A 12 -6.48 -13.51 -15.44
N TYR A 13 -7.63 -13.72 -16.05
CA TYR A 13 -8.88 -13.97 -15.31
C TYR A 13 -8.91 -15.37 -14.67
N LEU A 14 -8.22 -16.34 -15.25
CA LEU A 14 -8.22 -17.73 -14.75
C LEU A 14 -7.23 -17.94 -13.59
N LEU A 15 -6.15 -17.16 -13.51
CA LEU A 15 -5.11 -17.31 -12.48
C LEU A 15 -5.47 -16.66 -11.13
N LEU A 16 -6.39 -15.69 -11.13
CA LEU A 16 -6.87 -15.05 -9.89
C LEU A 16 -7.91 -15.92 -9.13
N LEU A 17 -8.46 -16.94 -9.76
CA LEU A 17 -9.51 -17.77 -9.17
C LEU A 17 -8.98 -18.99 -8.36
N THR A 18 -7.68 -19.28 -8.38
CA THR A 18 -7.12 -20.51 -7.77
C THR A 18 -6.47 -20.32 -6.39
N ILE A 19 -6.47 -19.13 -5.79
CA ILE A 19 -5.98 -18.95 -4.43
C ILE A 19 -7.16 -18.93 -3.45
N ILE A 20 -7.75 -20.10 -3.22
CA ILE A 20 -8.69 -20.35 -2.12
C ILE A 20 -7.91 -21.03 -0.99
N SER A 21 -7.66 -20.31 0.11
CA SER A 21 -7.19 -20.92 1.35
C SER A 21 -8.32 -21.64 2.08
N PRO A 22 -8.03 -22.72 2.83
CA PRO A 22 -9.06 -23.52 3.48
C PRO A 22 -9.72 -22.78 4.65
N VAL A 23 -11.02 -22.90 4.73
CA VAL A 23 -11.89 -22.40 5.79
C VAL A 23 -11.78 -23.31 7.01
N LEU A 24 -11.36 -22.75 8.15
CA LEU A 24 -11.52 -23.40 9.46
C LEU A 24 -12.96 -23.15 10.00
N ALA A 25 -13.66 -24.22 10.28
CA ALA A 25 -14.99 -24.17 10.88
C ALA A 25 -14.88 -23.84 12.38
N PHE A 26 -15.57 -22.81 12.83
CA PHE A 26 -15.80 -22.52 14.24
C PHE A 26 -17.24 -22.87 14.63
N ASN A 27 -17.37 -23.62 15.74
CA ASN A 27 -18.65 -23.95 16.35
C ASN A 27 -19.23 -22.73 17.09
N ASP A 28 -20.53 -22.54 16.92
CA ASP A 28 -21.34 -21.41 17.39
C ASP A 28 -21.98 -21.77 18.73
N ASP A 29 -21.40 -21.37 19.86
CA ASP A 29 -22.10 -21.40 21.18
C ASP A 29 -21.47 -20.53 22.29
N SER A 30 -21.17 -19.27 22.02
CA SER A 30 -20.90 -18.30 23.11
C SER A 30 -21.14 -16.85 22.69
N ARG A 31 -22.42 -16.41 22.74
CA ARG A 31 -22.82 -15.15 22.10
C ARG A 31 -22.75 -13.89 22.93
N ASP A 32 -22.51 -13.87 24.24
CA ASP A 32 -22.88 -12.67 25.03
C ASP A 32 -21.79 -11.90 25.80
N ASP A 33 -20.62 -12.46 26.08
CA ASP A 33 -19.63 -11.75 26.94
C ASP A 33 -18.44 -11.10 26.21
N THR A 34 -18.26 -11.32 24.93
CA THR A 34 -17.12 -10.82 24.17
C THR A 34 -17.31 -9.42 23.57
N ARG A 35 -18.55 -8.90 23.53
CA ARG A 35 -18.84 -7.61 22.86
C ARG A 35 -18.17 -6.40 23.50
N SER A 36 -18.07 -6.31 24.83
CA SER A 36 -17.51 -5.13 25.50
C SER A 36 -15.99 -5.11 25.60
N ALA A 37 -15.35 -6.27 25.72
CA ALA A 37 -13.90 -6.36 25.86
C ALA A 37 -13.14 -6.11 24.55
N ILE A 38 -13.70 -6.50 23.41
CA ILE A 38 -13.08 -6.32 22.08
C ILE A 38 -13.10 -4.85 21.63
N SER A 39 -14.15 -4.10 22.00
CA SER A 39 -14.35 -2.71 21.57
C SER A 39 -13.26 -1.75 22.07
N ASN A 40 -12.82 -1.89 23.31
CA ASN A 40 -11.90 -0.91 23.91
C ASN A 40 -10.42 -1.14 23.54
N THR A 41 -10.00 -2.38 23.37
CA THR A 41 -8.58 -2.72 23.08
C THR A 41 -8.20 -2.45 21.62
N LEU A 42 -9.15 -2.49 20.68
CA LEU A 42 -8.89 -2.29 19.24
C LEU A 42 -8.77 -0.82 18.83
N CYS A 43 -9.29 0.11 19.64
CA CYS A 43 -9.20 1.54 19.36
C CYS A 43 -7.91 2.21 19.87
N GLU A 44 -7.27 1.66 20.89
CA GLU A 44 -6.04 2.20 21.47
C GLU A 44 -4.77 1.81 20.71
N ASN A 45 -4.75 0.61 20.15
CA ASN A 45 -3.62 0.14 19.34
C ASN A 45 -3.99 0.30 17.86
N ASN A 46 -3.27 1.19 17.15
CA ASN A 46 -3.34 1.41 15.69
C ASN A 46 -3.00 0.15 14.84
N GLN A 47 -3.08 -1.04 15.38
CA GLN A 47 -2.95 -2.28 14.63
C GLN A 47 -4.30 -2.58 13.99
N VAL A 48 -4.42 -2.22 12.71
CA VAL A 48 -5.30 -2.95 11.80
C VAL A 48 -4.87 -4.41 11.93
N LEU A 49 -5.71 -5.24 12.56
CA LEU A 49 -5.57 -6.68 12.49
C LEU A 49 -5.69 -7.08 11.00
N ASN A 50 -4.56 -7.00 10.31
CA ASN A 50 -4.37 -7.69 9.04
C ASN A 50 -4.44 -9.16 9.38
N ASP A 51 -5.31 -9.89 8.69
CA ASP A 51 -5.29 -11.34 8.50
C ASP A 51 -6.36 -12.23 9.13
N THR A 52 -7.51 -11.70 9.52
CA THR A 52 -8.70 -12.53 9.39
C THR A 52 -9.69 -11.85 8.45
N PRO A 53 -9.86 -12.36 7.24
CA PRO A 53 -10.68 -11.71 6.20
C PRO A 53 -12.18 -11.71 6.50
N THR A 54 -12.60 -12.19 7.67
CA THR A 54 -14.01 -12.53 7.94
C THR A 54 -14.70 -11.67 8.97
N LEU A 55 -13.99 -10.97 9.87
CA LEU A 55 -14.61 -10.18 10.94
C LEU A 55 -13.82 -8.89 11.20
N LYS A 56 -14.50 -7.76 11.32
CA LYS A 56 -13.93 -6.46 11.72
C LYS A 56 -14.88 -5.72 12.64
N SER A 57 -14.34 -4.90 13.56
CA SER A 57 -15.11 -3.99 14.38
C SER A 57 -14.64 -2.54 14.22
N SER A 58 -15.56 -1.58 14.28
CA SER A 58 -15.25 -0.15 14.28
C SER A 58 -15.05 0.38 15.70
N CYS A 59 -14.47 1.59 15.83
CA CYS A 59 -14.40 2.30 17.11
C CYS A 59 -15.78 2.75 17.64
N GLN A 60 -16.80 2.68 16.80
CA GLN A 60 -18.19 2.99 17.18
C GLN A 60 -18.98 1.75 17.61
N GLY A 61 -18.31 0.58 17.66
CA GLY A 61 -18.93 -0.68 18.02
C GLY A 61 -19.63 -1.41 16.87
N ASP A 62 -19.51 -0.92 15.62
CA ASP A 62 -20.01 -1.67 14.47
C ASP A 62 -19.26 -2.98 14.29
N ILE A 63 -19.97 -4.05 14.00
CA ILE A 63 -19.42 -5.36 13.70
C ILE A 63 -19.74 -5.69 12.24
N VAL A 64 -18.70 -6.03 11.46
CA VAL A 64 -18.83 -6.38 10.06
C VAL A 64 -18.18 -7.74 9.83
N TYR A 65 -18.93 -8.67 9.23
CA TYR A 65 -18.46 -10.02 8.97
C TYR A 65 -19.01 -10.61 7.66
N LEU A 66 -18.31 -11.62 7.15
CA LEU A 66 -18.79 -12.44 6.03
C LEU A 66 -19.59 -13.63 6.57
N GLN A 67 -20.82 -13.78 6.12
CA GLN A 67 -21.64 -14.93 6.42
C GLN A 67 -21.14 -16.17 5.66
N ASN A 68 -20.83 -17.25 6.37
CA ASN A 68 -19.99 -18.36 5.92
C ASN A 68 -20.40 -19.09 4.64
N HIS A 69 -21.69 -19.25 4.33
CA HIS A 69 -22.10 -20.05 3.18
C HIS A 69 -22.17 -19.29 1.86
N ASN A 70 -22.48 -18.00 1.89
CA ASN A 70 -22.72 -17.20 0.69
C ASN A 70 -21.73 -16.05 0.52
N ALA A 71 -20.77 -15.90 1.44
CA ALA A 71 -19.85 -14.76 1.49
C ALA A 71 -20.58 -13.39 1.40
N ILE A 72 -21.80 -13.31 1.92
CA ILE A 72 -22.57 -12.08 2.03
C ILE A 72 -21.99 -11.24 3.17
N LEU A 73 -21.76 -9.96 2.92
CA LEU A 73 -21.26 -9.04 3.93
C LEU A 73 -22.41 -8.54 4.81
N VAL A 74 -22.23 -8.71 6.11
CA VAL A 74 -23.20 -8.35 7.14
C VAL A 74 -22.57 -7.29 8.05
N LYS A 75 -23.33 -6.24 8.37
CA LYS A 75 -22.98 -5.21 9.35
C LYS A 75 -24.09 -5.12 10.38
N ASN A 76 -23.75 -5.30 11.66
CA ASN A 76 -24.72 -5.24 12.78
C ASN A 76 -25.98 -6.08 12.49
N ASP A 77 -25.76 -7.35 12.07
CA ASP A 77 -26.80 -8.34 11.74
C ASP A 77 -27.68 -7.98 10.52
N LYS A 78 -27.33 -6.93 9.77
CA LYS A 78 -27.99 -6.55 8.53
C LYS A 78 -27.09 -6.82 7.32
N ALA A 79 -27.58 -7.57 6.33
CA ALA A 79 -26.86 -7.76 5.06
C ALA A 79 -26.70 -6.42 4.32
N ILE A 80 -25.45 -6.10 3.95
CA ILE A 80 -25.10 -4.88 3.21
C ILE A 80 -24.62 -5.18 1.80
N SER A 81 -24.33 -6.44 1.44
CA SER A 81 -24.07 -6.86 0.07
C SER A 81 -25.18 -7.76 -0.45
N HIS A 82 -25.49 -7.61 -1.75
CA HIS A 82 -26.45 -8.48 -2.46
C HIS A 82 -25.76 -9.67 -3.15
N PHE A 83 -24.43 -9.60 -3.31
CA PHE A 83 -23.64 -10.61 -4.00
C PHE A 83 -22.47 -11.07 -3.12
N PRO A 84 -21.93 -12.27 -3.36
CA PRO A 84 -20.75 -12.76 -2.67
C PRO A 84 -19.60 -11.78 -2.76
N VAL A 85 -19.01 -11.46 -1.60
CA VAL A 85 -17.93 -10.50 -1.46
C VAL A 85 -16.60 -11.22 -1.61
N LEU A 86 -15.67 -10.60 -2.33
CA LEU A 86 -14.30 -11.07 -2.50
C LEU A 86 -13.42 -10.65 -1.31
N ASP A 87 -13.49 -9.38 -0.97
CA ASP A 87 -12.80 -8.77 0.17
C ASP A 87 -13.53 -7.50 0.65
N PHE A 88 -13.24 -7.08 1.86
CA PHE A 88 -13.77 -5.82 2.40
C PHE A 88 -12.77 -5.12 3.32
N LYS A 89 -12.92 -3.81 3.41
CA LYS A 89 -12.21 -2.94 4.35
C LYS A 89 -13.19 -2.04 5.07
N MET A 90 -12.86 -1.71 6.30
CA MET A 90 -13.66 -0.82 7.12
C MET A 90 -12.78 0.32 7.64
N SER A 91 -13.30 1.53 7.58
CA SER A 91 -12.66 2.70 8.17
C SER A 91 -12.87 2.75 9.69
N ARG A 92 -12.14 3.61 10.39
CA ARG A 92 -12.27 3.77 11.84
C ARG A 92 -13.67 4.23 12.27
N ASN A 93 -14.35 4.99 11.43
CA ASN A 93 -15.73 5.46 11.67
C ASN A 93 -16.82 4.47 11.21
N GLY A 94 -16.47 3.22 10.95
CA GLY A 94 -17.42 2.16 10.61
C GLY A 94 -17.93 2.14 9.17
N LYS A 95 -17.43 3.02 8.27
CA LYS A 95 -17.79 2.96 6.86
C LYS A 95 -17.13 1.77 6.18
N VAL A 96 -17.91 0.98 5.42
CA VAL A 96 -17.50 -0.29 4.85
C VAL A 96 -17.37 -0.16 3.34
N TYR A 97 -16.28 -0.69 2.79
CA TYR A 97 -16.02 -0.78 1.35
C TYR A 97 -15.70 -2.23 1.02
N TYR A 98 -16.24 -2.74 -0.10
CA TYR A 98 -16.09 -4.13 -0.48
C TYR A 98 -16.07 -4.34 -2.00
N ARG A 99 -15.42 -5.43 -2.42
CA ARG A 99 -15.48 -5.93 -3.80
C ARG A 99 -16.30 -7.20 -3.87
N THR A 100 -17.13 -7.34 -4.90
CA THR A 100 -17.94 -8.54 -5.12
C THR A 100 -17.26 -9.52 -6.07
N ARG A 101 -17.59 -10.81 -5.97
CA ARG A 101 -17.07 -11.85 -6.87
C ARG A 101 -17.66 -11.75 -8.28
N ASN A 102 -18.84 -11.21 -8.44
CA ASN A 102 -19.56 -11.11 -9.72
C ASN A 102 -19.11 -9.93 -10.58
N GLY A 103 -18.10 -9.20 -10.16
CA GLY A 103 -17.51 -8.10 -10.90
C GLY A 103 -16.47 -7.39 -10.06
N PRO A 104 -15.40 -6.91 -10.66
CA PRO A 104 -14.30 -6.28 -9.95
C PRO A 104 -14.65 -4.84 -9.54
N PHE A 105 -15.88 -4.61 -9.11
CA PHE A 105 -16.39 -3.30 -8.72
C PHE A 105 -16.21 -3.08 -7.23
N LEU A 106 -15.86 -1.83 -6.87
CA LEU A 106 -15.88 -1.37 -5.50
C LEU A 106 -17.26 -0.83 -5.15
N SER A 107 -17.77 -1.22 -4.00
CA SER A 107 -19.05 -0.78 -3.46
C SER A 107 -18.89 -0.33 -2.01
N ASP A 108 -19.78 0.49 -1.53
CA ASP A 108 -20.02 0.77 -0.12
C ASP A 108 -21.47 0.45 0.25
N GLU A 109 -21.89 0.84 1.45
CA GLU A 109 -23.26 0.60 1.96
C GLU A 109 -24.33 1.32 1.12
N SER A 110 -23.98 2.34 0.36
CA SER A 110 -24.90 3.09 -0.52
C SER A 110 -24.97 2.53 -1.95
N GLY A 111 -24.04 1.65 -2.32
CA GLY A 111 -24.02 1.02 -3.63
C GLY A 111 -22.65 1.02 -4.30
N LYS A 112 -22.65 0.92 -5.65
CA LYS A 112 -21.43 0.85 -6.45
C LYS A 112 -20.78 2.21 -6.60
N LEU A 113 -19.47 2.30 -6.24
CA LEU A 113 -18.68 3.54 -6.30
C LEU A 113 -18.03 3.78 -7.66
N ASN A 114 -17.53 2.74 -8.34
CA ASN A 114 -16.82 2.90 -9.60
C ASN A 114 -17.80 2.91 -10.80
N SER A 115 -18.47 4.03 -11.00
CA SER A 115 -19.41 4.23 -12.12
C SER A 115 -18.71 4.39 -13.49
N LEU A 116 -17.45 4.81 -13.52
CA LEU A 116 -16.70 5.14 -14.74
C LEU A 116 -16.04 3.94 -15.44
N GLY A 117 -16.34 2.70 -14.98
CA GLY A 117 -15.82 1.48 -15.61
C GLY A 117 -14.44 1.05 -15.13
N GLY A 118 -13.99 -0.10 -15.66
CA GLY A 118 -12.74 -0.76 -15.28
C GLY A 118 -12.81 -1.56 -13.97
N ALA A 119 -11.91 -2.53 -13.89
CA ALA A 119 -11.78 -3.39 -12.71
C ALA A 119 -10.96 -2.70 -11.62
N VAL A 120 -11.42 -2.71 -10.37
CA VAL A 120 -10.64 -2.20 -9.25
C VAL A 120 -9.52 -3.19 -8.90
N ILE A 121 -8.28 -2.78 -9.12
CA ILE A 121 -7.09 -3.59 -8.84
C ILE A 121 -6.78 -3.56 -7.34
N ILE A 122 -6.73 -2.36 -6.77
CA ILE A 122 -6.45 -2.15 -5.35
C ILE A 122 -7.30 -1.00 -4.82
N TYR A 123 -7.68 -1.09 -3.55
CA TYR A 123 -8.29 0.03 -2.83
C TYR A 123 -7.71 0.16 -1.43
N LEU A 124 -7.65 1.38 -0.94
CA LEU A 124 -7.11 1.79 0.34
C LEU A 124 -8.16 2.60 1.10
N VAL A 125 -8.32 2.31 2.38
CA VAL A 125 -9.30 2.99 3.24
C VAL A 125 -8.55 3.55 4.44
N PRO A 126 -8.33 4.87 4.52
CA PRO A 126 -7.72 5.53 5.65
C PRO A 126 -8.72 5.69 6.81
N ALA A 127 -8.20 6.16 7.94
CA ALA A 127 -8.98 6.31 9.17
C ALA A 127 -10.14 7.32 9.05
N ASN A 128 -10.00 8.33 8.17
CA ASN A 128 -11.03 9.38 7.97
C ASN A 128 -12.27 8.90 7.21
N GLY A 129 -12.27 7.67 6.70
CA GLY A 129 -13.41 7.09 5.99
C GLY A 129 -13.48 7.40 4.49
N ASP A 130 -12.47 8.06 3.93
CA ASP A 130 -12.32 8.14 2.47
C ASP A 130 -11.98 6.77 1.89
N VAL A 131 -12.14 6.61 0.58
CA VAL A 131 -11.58 5.48 -0.15
C VAL A 131 -10.81 5.97 -1.36
N VAL A 132 -9.61 5.46 -1.53
CA VAL A 132 -8.81 5.67 -2.73
C VAL A 132 -8.63 4.33 -3.42
N TYR A 133 -8.87 4.27 -4.72
CA TYR A 133 -8.71 3.04 -5.48
C TYR A 133 -8.11 3.30 -6.87
N LEU A 134 -7.45 2.26 -7.39
CA LEU A 134 -6.85 2.21 -8.71
C LEU A 134 -7.60 1.17 -9.55
N ASN A 135 -8.01 1.54 -10.76
CA ASN A 135 -8.59 0.61 -11.71
C ASN A 135 -7.55 0.03 -12.69
N ASP A 136 -7.95 -0.94 -13.50
CA ASP A 136 -7.13 -1.61 -14.52
C ASP A 136 -6.73 -0.70 -15.70
N GLN A 137 -7.35 0.46 -15.82
CA GLN A 137 -7.00 1.49 -16.80
C GLN A 137 -5.91 2.44 -16.28
N GLY A 138 -5.43 2.28 -15.04
CA GLY A 138 -4.45 3.16 -14.40
C GLY A 138 -5.04 4.48 -13.91
N ILE A 139 -6.36 4.54 -13.68
CA ILE A 139 -7.02 5.71 -13.13
C ILE A 139 -7.15 5.56 -11.63
N VAL A 140 -6.68 6.58 -10.89
CA VAL A 140 -6.85 6.71 -9.44
C VAL A 140 -8.13 7.47 -9.16
N PHE A 141 -8.92 6.94 -8.25
CA PHE A 141 -10.16 7.56 -7.78
C PHE A 141 -10.08 7.82 -6.28
N LYS A 142 -10.77 8.86 -5.85
CA LYS A 142 -11.04 9.14 -4.45
C LYS A 142 -12.54 9.37 -4.28
N ASN A 143 -13.17 8.54 -3.44
CA ASN A 143 -14.62 8.58 -3.19
C ASN A 143 -15.49 8.53 -4.48
N GLY A 144 -15.01 7.83 -5.51
CA GLY A 144 -15.69 7.73 -6.80
C GLY A 144 -15.27 8.76 -7.84
N GLU A 145 -14.60 9.84 -7.43
CA GLU A 145 -14.14 10.91 -8.34
C GLU A 145 -12.71 10.61 -8.84
N PRO A 146 -12.43 10.71 -10.14
CA PRO A 146 -11.12 10.46 -10.70
C PRO A 146 -10.15 11.60 -10.38
N LEU A 147 -8.93 11.24 -9.96
CA LEU A 147 -7.89 12.21 -9.62
C LEU A 147 -6.94 12.52 -10.78
N ASN A 148 -6.68 11.57 -11.67
CA ASN A 148 -5.62 11.70 -12.68
C ASN A 148 -6.11 11.68 -14.14
N GLN A 149 -7.35 12.12 -14.42
CA GLN A 149 -7.93 12.11 -15.78
C GLN A 149 -7.03 12.78 -16.85
N ASN A 150 -6.32 13.86 -16.48
CA ASN A 150 -5.46 14.63 -17.39
C ASN A 150 -3.96 14.55 -17.01
N GLN A 151 -3.56 13.65 -16.13
CA GLN A 151 -2.22 13.63 -15.54
C GLN A 151 -1.44 12.35 -15.89
N GLY A 152 -1.92 11.56 -16.86
CA GLY A 152 -1.35 10.26 -17.19
C GLY A 152 -1.86 9.13 -16.29
N LYS A 153 -1.49 7.90 -16.63
CA LYS A 153 -1.95 6.67 -15.96
C LYS A 153 -0.99 6.29 -14.86
N VAL A 154 -1.50 5.71 -13.78
CA VAL A 154 -0.63 5.09 -12.78
C VAL A 154 -0.18 3.73 -13.27
N ILE A 155 1.14 3.51 -13.27
CA ILE A 155 1.75 2.22 -13.63
C ILE A 155 1.86 1.37 -12.37
N PHE A 156 1.53 0.10 -12.48
CA PHE A 156 1.81 -0.88 -11.44
C PHE A 156 2.99 -1.76 -11.86
N GLN A 157 3.86 -2.06 -10.91
CA GLN A 157 4.97 -2.99 -11.10
C GLN A 157 4.53 -4.40 -10.69
N ILE A 158 4.85 -5.38 -11.51
CA ILE A 158 4.72 -6.79 -11.12
C ILE A 158 6.05 -7.17 -10.48
N ARG A 159 6.06 -7.48 -9.18
CA ARG A 159 7.24 -8.05 -8.51
C ARG A 159 7.07 -9.56 -8.42
N GLU A 160 8.14 -10.25 -8.78
CA GLU A 160 8.27 -11.69 -8.63
C GLU A 160 8.98 -11.98 -7.29
N GLU A 161 8.35 -12.71 -6.41
CA GLU A 161 8.98 -13.23 -5.19
C GLU A 161 9.23 -14.74 -5.36
N SER A 162 10.52 -15.13 -5.33
CA SER A 162 11.02 -16.47 -5.62
C SER A 162 11.53 -17.20 -4.38
N THR A 163 10.79 -17.27 -3.28
CA THR A 163 11.25 -18.08 -2.13
C THR A 163 10.66 -19.49 -2.06
N THR A 164 9.50 -19.75 -2.65
CA THR A 164 8.87 -21.09 -2.62
C THR A 164 7.91 -21.35 -3.79
N GLY A 165 8.02 -20.58 -4.88
CA GLY A 165 7.15 -20.63 -6.04
C GLY A 165 6.92 -19.24 -6.63
N LEU A 166 6.62 -19.18 -7.90
CA LEU A 166 6.33 -17.94 -8.61
C LEU A 166 5.07 -17.28 -8.01
N ARG A 167 5.26 -16.25 -7.20
CA ARG A 167 4.19 -15.36 -6.75
C ARG A 167 4.40 -14.00 -7.37
N PHE A 168 3.40 -13.55 -8.12
CA PHE A 168 3.39 -12.21 -8.71
C PHE A 168 2.60 -11.27 -7.79
N PHE A 169 3.24 -10.19 -7.36
CA PHE A 169 2.57 -9.12 -6.62
C PHE A 169 2.45 -7.89 -7.50
N ILE A 170 1.25 -7.38 -7.61
CA ILE A 170 1.03 -6.06 -8.20
C ILE A 170 1.37 -5.03 -7.13
N VAL A 171 2.48 -4.31 -7.31
CA VAL A 171 2.86 -3.18 -6.46
C VAL A 171 2.44 -1.90 -7.19
N PRO A 172 1.32 -1.31 -6.85
CA PRO A 172 0.95 -0.03 -7.44
C PRO A 172 1.87 1.05 -6.88
N ASN A 173 2.24 1.99 -7.72
CA ASN A 173 2.85 3.25 -7.30
C ASN A 173 1.78 4.18 -6.70
N LEU A 174 1.07 3.68 -5.69
CA LEU A 174 -0.05 4.33 -5.02
C LEU A 174 0.07 4.11 -3.52
N ALA A 175 -0.07 5.18 -2.76
CA ALA A 175 -0.21 5.16 -1.30
C ALA A 175 -1.32 6.11 -0.87
N ILE A 176 -1.71 6.04 0.39
CA ILE A 176 -2.66 6.96 1.00
C ILE A 176 -2.11 7.44 2.34
N THR A 177 -2.25 8.72 2.62
CA THR A 177 -1.92 9.28 3.92
C THR A 177 -3.03 8.96 4.95
N ARG A 178 -2.72 9.12 6.23
CA ARG A 178 -3.72 9.02 7.31
C ARG A 178 -4.90 9.98 7.11
N ASN A 179 -4.68 11.12 6.48
CA ASN A 179 -5.68 12.15 6.21
C ASN A 179 -6.45 11.92 4.89
N GLY A 180 -6.23 10.79 4.22
CA GLY A 180 -6.96 10.42 3.00
C GLY A 180 -6.42 11.06 1.73
N GLN A 181 -5.21 11.62 1.72
CA GLN A 181 -4.58 12.11 0.50
C GLN A 181 -4.02 10.94 -0.30
N ALA A 182 -4.34 10.87 -1.58
CA ALA A 182 -3.78 9.89 -2.50
C ALA A 182 -2.40 10.35 -3.00
N ILE A 183 -1.41 9.47 -2.95
CA ILE A 183 -0.05 9.72 -3.45
C ILE A 183 0.25 8.69 -4.51
N TYR A 184 0.63 9.13 -5.72
CA TYR A 184 0.87 8.22 -6.84
C TYR A 184 1.91 8.75 -7.81
N ILE A 185 2.57 7.82 -8.52
CA ILE A 185 3.46 8.11 -9.64
C ILE A 185 2.74 7.73 -10.93
N ASN A 186 2.67 8.65 -11.89
CA ASN A 186 2.09 8.39 -13.21
C ASN A 186 3.10 7.75 -14.18
N ASP A 187 2.66 7.44 -15.40
CA ASP A 187 3.46 6.84 -16.48
C ASP A 187 4.58 7.76 -17.02
N MET A 188 4.50 9.06 -16.76
CA MET A 188 5.57 10.02 -17.03
C MET A 188 6.65 10.06 -15.93
N GLY A 189 6.45 9.34 -14.82
CA GLY A 189 7.35 9.35 -13.66
C GLY A 189 7.15 10.56 -12.75
N LEU A 190 6.02 11.24 -12.83
CA LEU A 190 5.71 12.38 -11.98
C LEU A 190 4.96 11.93 -10.73
N LEU A 191 5.35 12.46 -9.58
CA LEU A 191 4.73 12.22 -8.28
C LEU A 191 3.66 13.26 -8.01
N TYR A 192 2.48 12.80 -7.60
CA TYR A 192 1.33 13.61 -7.23
C TYR A 192 0.87 13.35 -5.81
N VAL A 193 0.32 14.36 -5.16
CA VAL A 193 -0.51 14.25 -3.95
C VAL A 193 -1.88 14.79 -4.29
N ASP A 194 -2.88 13.91 -4.30
CA ASP A 194 -4.19 14.15 -4.92
C ASP A 194 -3.99 14.60 -6.39
N GLN A 195 -4.34 15.83 -6.74
CA GLN A 195 -4.14 16.39 -8.08
C GLN A 195 -2.92 17.33 -8.18
N ILE A 196 -2.17 17.50 -7.10
CA ILE A 196 -1.08 18.49 -7.01
C ILE A 196 0.26 17.81 -7.32
N PRO A 197 1.02 18.25 -8.35
CA PRO A 197 2.33 17.70 -8.64
C PRO A 197 3.32 18.00 -7.51
N MET A 198 4.03 16.98 -7.03
CA MET A 198 5.07 17.09 -6.00
C MET A 198 6.47 17.12 -6.60
N SER A 199 6.69 16.41 -7.71
CA SER A 199 7.97 16.39 -8.41
C SER A 199 7.99 17.36 -9.59
N SER A 200 9.20 17.73 -10.04
CA SER A 200 9.40 18.53 -11.24
C SER A 200 9.43 17.64 -12.48
N HIS A 201 9.12 18.21 -13.65
CA HIS A 201 9.20 17.50 -14.93
C HIS A 201 10.63 17.21 -15.42
N THR A 202 11.68 17.60 -14.66
CA THR A 202 13.09 17.46 -15.06
C THR A 202 13.69 16.10 -14.75
N ALA A 203 13.03 15.27 -13.94
CA ALA A 203 13.50 13.94 -13.58
C ALA A 203 12.30 13.06 -13.18
N LYS A 204 12.44 11.75 -13.38
CA LYS A 204 11.43 10.76 -13.05
C LYS A 204 11.60 10.30 -11.61
N VAL A 205 10.51 10.21 -10.86
CA VAL A 205 10.50 9.61 -9.54
C VAL A 205 10.56 8.08 -9.68
N LEU A 206 11.54 7.48 -9.03
CA LEU A 206 11.75 6.03 -9.03
C LEU A 206 11.01 5.33 -7.89
N GLU A 207 11.02 5.97 -6.71
CA GLU A 207 10.45 5.42 -5.48
C GLU A 207 9.96 6.56 -4.60
N PHE A 208 8.87 6.34 -3.87
CA PHE A 208 8.43 7.22 -2.80
C PHE A 208 8.01 6.42 -1.56
N LYS A 209 8.06 7.08 -0.42
CA LYS A 209 7.54 6.59 0.87
C LYS A 209 6.82 7.72 1.58
N VAL A 210 5.85 7.34 2.38
CA VAL A 210 5.04 8.28 3.17
C VAL A 210 5.17 7.91 4.63
N ASP A 211 5.45 8.89 5.47
CA ASP A 211 5.52 8.68 6.90
C ASP A 211 4.14 8.82 7.58
N SER A 212 4.08 8.54 8.88
CA SER A 212 2.86 8.66 9.68
C SER A 212 2.31 10.09 9.82
N GLN A 213 3.13 11.10 9.48
CA GLN A 213 2.77 12.52 9.51
C GLN A 213 2.37 13.05 8.12
N ALA A 214 2.19 12.16 7.14
CA ALA A 214 1.90 12.48 5.75
C ALA A 214 3.05 13.21 5.01
N THR A 215 4.28 13.12 5.52
CA THR A 215 5.45 13.62 4.81
C THR A 215 5.82 12.66 3.70
N VAL A 216 6.04 13.19 2.50
CA VAL A 216 6.41 12.40 1.32
C VAL A 216 7.91 12.50 1.09
N PHE A 217 8.56 11.34 1.09
CA PHE A 217 9.96 11.20 0.70
C PHE A 217 10.01 10.55 -0.67
N TYR A 218 10.85 11.05 -1.58
CA TYR A 218 11.01 10.44 -2.89
C TYR A 218 12.41 10.56 -3.45
N LEU A 219 12.80 9.56 -4.22
CA LEU A 219 14.05 9.44 -4.94
C LEU A 219 13.78 9.54 -6.43
N ASP A 220 14.53 10.41 -7.13
CA ASP A 220 14.45 10.53 -8.59
C ASP A 220 15.56 9.75 -9.32
N ASP A 221 15.46 9.66 -10.65
CA ASP A 221 16.41 8.96 -11.53
C ASP A 221 17.78 9.63 -11.64
N LEU A 222 17.91 10.87 -11.15
CA LEU A 222 19.20 11.55 -10.99
C LEU A 222 19.88 11.24 -9.64
N GLY A 223 19.25 10.39 -8.81
CA GLY A 223 19.74 10.04 -7.47
C GLY A 223 19.55 11.13 -6.43
N ARG A 224 18.61 12.05 -6.63
CA ARG A 224 18.30 13.10 -5.68
C ARG A 224 17.19 12.65 -4.74
N LEU A 225 17.43 12.76 -3.43
CA LEU A 225 16.46 12.45 -2.38
C LEU A 225 15.76 13.73 -1.91
N PHE A 226 14.45 13.69 -1.83
CA PHE A 226 13.59 14.81 -1.44
C PHE A 226 12.73 14.45 -0.23
N LYS A 227 12.46 15.47 0.59
CA LYS A 227 11.42 15.46 1.64
C LYS A 227 10.39 16.51 1.25
N ASN A 228 9.17 16.09 0.94
CA ASN A 228 8.16 16.89 0.26
C ASN A 228 8.74 17.45 -1.07
N ARG A 229 8.88 18.76 -1.21
CA ARG A 229 9.48 19.38 -2.40
C ARG A 229 10.93 19.84 -2.18
N ILE A 230 11.49 19.60 -1.00
CA ILE A 230 12.80 20.09 -0.59
C ILE A 230 13.84 19.00 -0.80
N LYS A 231 14.86 19.30 -1.59
CA LYS A 231 16.01 18.41 -1.75
C LYS A 231 16.74 18.27 -0.42
N MET A 232 16.89 17.04 0.09
CA MET A 232 17.49 16.79 1.40
C MET A 232 19.01 17.00 1.41
N LEU A 233 19.69 16.54 0.36
CA LEU A 233 21.16 16.55 0.33
C LEU A 233 21.68 17.78 -0.39
N ARG A 234 22.46 18.61 0.31
CA ARG A 234 23.12 19.79 -0.29
C ARG A 234 24.32 19.42 -1.16
N LYS A 235 25.03 18.33 -0.80
CA LYS A 235 26.19 17.84 -1.57
C LYS A 235 25.72 17.11 -2.82
N PRO A 236 26.51 17.07 -3.90
CA PRO A 236 26.19 16.34 -5.14
C PRO A 236 26.42 14.82 -4.97
N VAL A 237 25.78 14.25 -3.97
CA VAL A 237 25.80 12.81 -3.69
C VAL A 237 24.59 12.17 -4.35
N LYS A 238 24.80 11.13 -5.13
CA LYS A 238 23.72 10.32 -5.69
C LYS A 238 23.28 9.27 -4.65
N VAL A 239 21.99 9.22 -4.36
CA VAL A 239 21.37 8.20 -3.53
C VAL A 239 20.95 7.04 -4.42
N LYS A 240 21.22 5.82 -3.99
CA LYS A 240 20.82 4.57 -4.66
C LYS A 240 19.50 4.02 -4.10
N ALA A 241 19.32 4.11 -2.78
CA ALA A 241 18.15 3.61 -2.08
C ALA A 241 17.96 4.35 -0.77
N PHE A 242 16.74 4.42 -0.28
CA PHE A 242 16.43 4.97 1.04
C PHE A 242 15.35 4.16 1.75
N LYS A 243 15.34 4.22 3.07
CA LYS A 243 14.31 3.61 3.92
C LYS A 243 13.92 4.57 5.04
N LEU A 244 12.69 4.45 5.53
CA LEU A 244 12.18 5.14 6.71
C LEU A 244 12.03 4.14 7.84
N ASN A 245 12.35 4.53 9.07
CA ASN A 245 12.05 3.75 10.26
C ASN A 245 10.68 4.14 10.85
N VAL A 246 10.28 3.44 11.90
CA VAL A 246 9.02 3.67 12.64
C VAL A 246 8.93 5.06 13.29
N ARG A 247 10.08 5.76 13.44
CA ARG A 247 10.18 7.13 13.99
C ARG A 247 10.23 8.19 12.89
N ASN A 248 9.99 7.82 11.62
CA ASN A 248 10.06 8.69 10.43
C ASN A 248 11.46 9.24 10.12
N GLN A 249 12.51 8.59 10.63
CA GLN A 249 13.89 8.94 10.35
C GLN A 249 14.35 8.22 9.07
N VAL A 250 15.23 8.89 8.32
CA VAL A 250 15.68 8.44 7.00
C VAL A 250 17.07 7.82 7.08
N ALA A 251 17.21 6.60 6.58
CA ALA A 251 18.52 6.07 6.18
C ALA A 251 18.61 6.00 4.66
N TYR A 252 19.77 6.31 4.11
CA TYR A 252 19.99 6.23 2.66
C TYR A 252 21.39 5.70 2.33
N LEU A 253 21.44 4.93 1.25
CA LEU A 253 22.65 4.37 0.67
C LEU A 253 23.05 5.20 -0.53
N THR A 254 24.31 5.64 -0.59
CA THR A 254 24.83 6.37 -1.73
C THR A 254 25.17 5.45 -2.91
N ASP A 255 25.10 5.97 -4.13
CA ASP A 255 25.61 5.32 -5.31
C ASP A 255 27.12 5.52 -5.44
N GLY A 256 27.79 4.66 -6.24
CA GLY A 256 29.23 4.74 -6.50
C GLY A 256 30.05 3.63 -5.83
N ALA A 257 31.36 3.73 -5.94
CA ALA A 257 32.29 2.67 -5.52
C ALA A 257 32.28 2.42 -3.99
N SER A 258 32.17 3.47 -3.19
CA SER A 258 32.20 3.37 -1.73
C SER A 258 30.88 2.92 -1.10
N ARG A 259 29.73 3.18 -1.74
CA ARG A 259 28.40 2.85 -1.21
C ARG A 259 28.27 3.10 0.30
N ASN A 260 28.38 4.37 0.69
CA ASN A 260 28.28 4.75 2.09
C ASN A 260 26.81 4.76 2.54
N LEU A 261 26.59 4.30 3.77
CA LEU A 261 25.29 4.37 4.45
C LEU A 261 25.24 5.59 5.36
N TYR A 262 24.18 6.36 5.22
CA TYR A 262 23.89 7.51 6.07
C TYR A 262 22.59 7.31 6.83
N PHE A 263 22.54 7.83 8.04
CA PHE A 263 21.34 7.91 8.87
C PHE A 263 21.25 9.32 9.43
N GLU A 264 20.17 10.04 9.14
CA GLU A 264 19.99 11.46 9.55
C GLU A 264 21.25 12.30 9.23
N ASP A 265 21.78 12.14 8.01
CA ASP A 265 23.02 12.77 7.50
C ASP A 265 24.35 12.36 8.17
N GLN A 266 24.31 11.48 9.19
CA GLN A 266 25.50 10.89 9.79
C GLN A 266 25.97 9.69 8.99
N ASN A 267 27.26 9.67 8.58
CA ASN A 267 27.84 8.51 7.88
C ASN A 267 28.11 7.38 8.87
N LEU A 268 27.35 6.29 8.77
CA LEU A 268 27.48 5.10 9.59
C LEU A 268 28.60 4.15 9.13
N SER A 269 28.97 4.23 7.86
CA SER A 269 29.95 3.32 7.24
C SER A 269 31.32 3.97 7.03
N ALA A 270 31.61 5.12 7.67
CA ALA A 270 32.86 5.84 7.54
C ALA A 270 34.07 4.94 7.90
N GLY A 271 34.99 4.74 6.95
CA GLY A 271 36.17 3.90 7.11
C GLY A 271 35.91 2.39 7.08
N SER A 272 34.70 1.95 6.78
CA SER A 272 34.30 0.56 6.68
C SER A 272 34.22 0.08 5.21
N HIS A 273 33.94 -1.21 5.05
CA HIS A 273 33.67 -1.83 3.76
C HIS A 273 32.40 -1.28 3.12
N ARG A 274 32.28 -1.51 1.82
CA ARG A 274 31.12 -1.12 1.01
C ARG A 274 29.83 -1.74 1.55
N VAL A 275 28.79 -0.95 1.78
CA VAL A 275 27.48 -1.45 2.22
C VAL A 275 26.74 -2.06 1.04
N LEU A 276 26.29 -3.32 1.20
CA LEU A 276 25.49 -4.03 0.19
C LEU A 276 24.02 -3.75 0.32
N ASP A 277 23.50 -3.87 1.55
CA ASP A 277 22.10 -3.68 1.89
C ASP A 277 21.96 -3.20 3.34
N PHE A 278 20.82 -2.58 3.64
CA PHE A 278 20.49 -2.09 4.97
C PHE A 278 19.00 -2.21 5.26
N SER A 279 18.64 -2.21 6.54
CA SER A 279 17.27 -2.20 7.01
C SER A 279 17.18 -1.54 8.39
N PHE A 280 15.97 -1.50 8.93
CA PHE A 280 15.73 -1.09 10.31
C PHE A 280 15.23 -2.29 11.14
N THR A 281 15.58 -2.30 12.43
CA THR A 281 14.91 -3.14 13.42
C THR A 281 13.52 -2.60 13.72
N GLY A 282 12.67 -3.39 14.40
CA GLY A 282 11.37 -2.92 14.88
C GLY A 282 11.46 -1.74 15.86
N THR A 283 12.61 -1.53 16.50
CA THR A 283 12.91 -0.41 17.40
C THR A 283 13.46 0.83 16.68
N GLY A 284 13.70 0.72 15.35
CA GLY A 284 14.16 1.83 14.51
C GLY A 284 15.68 1.97 14.42
N GLU A 285 16.46 1.02 14.94
CA GLU A 285 17.92 0.99 14.80
C GLU A 285 18.30 0.54 13.38
N VAL A 286 19.41 1.05 12.85
CA VAL A 286 19.91 0.67 11.52
C VAL A 286 20.70 -0.63 11.61
N ILE A 287 20.37 -1.58 10.74
CA ILE A 287 21.16 -2.78 10.49
C ILE A 287 21.64 -2.79 9.05
N TYR A 288 22.89 -3.18 8.80
CA TYR A 288 23.40 -3.28 7.45
C TYR A 288 24.40 -4.43 7.27
N LYS A 289 24.54 -4.88 6.03
CA LYS A 289 25.50 -5.89 5.60
C LYS A 289 26.58 -5.25 4.72
N ASP A 290 27.85 -5.52 5.01
CA ASP A 290 28.97 -5.09 4.19
C ASP A 290 29.32 -6.12 3.10
N ASP A 291 30.27 -5.76 2.20
CA ASP A 291 30.68 -6.56 1.04
C ASP A 291 31.53 -7.79 1.42
N ILE A 292 32.00 -7.89 2.66
CA ILE A 292 32.66 -9.09 3.19
C ILE A 292 31.71 -9.94 4.05
N GLY A 293 30.41 -9.63 4.03
CA GLY A 293 29.34 -10.42 4.65
C GLY A 293 29.08 -10.15 6.13
N ARG A 294 29.74 -9.17 6.75
CA ARG A 294 29.52 -8.83 8.15
C ARG A 294 28.22 -8.06 8.33
N LEU A 295 27.52 -8.34 9.44
CA LEU A 295 26.33 -7.63 9.86
C LEU A 295 26.70 -6.62 10.96
N TRP A 296 26.19 -5.40 10.79
CA TRP A 296 26.39 -4.30 11.70
C TRP A 296 25.04 -3.81 12.22
N LYS A 297 25.02 -3.40 13.49
CA LYS A 297 23.86 -2.78 14.13
C LYS A 297 24.32 -1.46 14.76
N MET A 298 23.60 -0.38 14.44
CA MET A 298 23.88 0.96 14.91
C MET A 298 22.58 1.56 15.46
N GLY A 299 22.64 2.07 16.66
CA GLY A 299 21.52 2.68 17.38
C GLY A 299 21.88 4.05 17.92
#